data_08c8c8faad20dbbdc1ee1ed81d96ef09
#
_entry.id   08c8c8faad20dbbdc1ee1ed81d96ef09
#
_cell.length_a   1.000
_cell.length_b   1.000
_cell.length_c   1.000
_cell.angle_alpha   90.00
_cell.angle_beta   90.00
_cell.angle_gamma   90.00
#
_symmetry.space_group_name_H-M   'P 1'
#
loop_
_entity.id
_entity.type
_entity.pdbx_description
1 polymer ?
#
loop_
_entity_poly.entity_id
_entity_poly.type
_entity_poly.pdbx_seq_one_letter_code
_entity_poly.pdbx_strand_id
1 'polypeptide(L)'
;NTTVSTLLAEKLGVPMINFTFRQMAVERNMDFWDFCALANRDDNIDRELDRRQVEMAMAQENCVLGSRLAIWMLKDADFKVYLMASDMERARRIFKREGGSLEERLNQTRERDGHDTERYGRIYGIDNNDTSEADLVIDTEGKTPQMIVDMIIAALPKNC
;
A
#
# COMPACT_ATOMS: atom_id res chain seq x y z
N ASN A 1 4.23 0.18 0.27
CA ASN A 1 5.50 0.49 0.92
C ASN A 1 5.92 1.93 0.61
N THR A 2 5.78 2.80 1.61
CA THR A 2 6.01 4.24 1.46
C THR A 2 7.46 4.57 1.06
N THR A 3 8.43 3.88 1.62
CA THR A 3 9.85 4.12 1.33
C THR A 3 10.18 3.87 -0.14
N VAL A 4 9.74 2.73 -0.67
CA VAL A 4 9.95 2.38 -2.09
C VAL A 4 9.23 3.37 -3.00
N SER A 5 7.98 3.69 -2.70
CA SER A 5 7.20 4.64 -3.50
C SER A 5 7.83 6.03 -3.53
N THR A 6 8.32 6.51 -2.39
CA THR A 6 8.99 7.80 -2.29
C THR A 6 10.26 7.84 -3.12
N LEU A 7 11.11 6.82 -2.99
CA LEU A 7 12.36 6.73 -3.76
C LEU A 7 12.10 6.61 -5.26
N LEU A 8 11.11 5.84 -5.65
CA LEU A 8 10.72 5.68 -7.05
C LEU A 8 10.26 7.02 -7.64
N ALA A 9 9.40 7.72 -6.94
CA ALA A 9 8.89 9.02 -7.38
C ALA A 9 10.03 10.05 -7.53
N GLU A 10 10.96 10.08 -6.58
CA GLU A 10 12.14 10.94 -6.63
C GLU A 10 13.01 10.64 -7.87
N LYS A 11 13.27 9.36 -8.13
CA LYS A 11 14.09 8.95 -9.28
C LYS A 11 13.43 9.26 -10.61
N LEU A 12 12.11 9.15 -10.68
CA LEU A 12 11.36 9.45 -11.90
C LEU A 12 11.05 10.95 -12.04
N GLY A 13 11.28 11.75 -11.00
CA GLY A 13 10.97 13.17 -11.01
C GLY A 13 9.47 13.47 -11.09
N VAL A 14 8.65 12.63 -10.45
CA VAL A 14 7.18 12.77 -10.46
C VAL A 14 6.64 12.83 -9.03
N PRO A 15 5.41 13.37 -8.84
CA PRO A 15 4.78 13.40 -7.53
C PRO A 15 4.49 11.98 -7.01
N MET A 16 4.56 11.81 -5.69
CA MET A 16 4.08 10.62 -5.01
C MET A 16 2.73 10.92 -4.38
N ILE A 17 1.75 10.11 -4.68
CA ILE A 17 0.42 10.18 -4.06
C ILE A 17 0.44 9.31 -2.82
N ASN A 18 0.30 9.93 -1.65
CA ASN A 18 0.29 9.24 -0.36
C ASN A 18 -0.78 9.85 0.54
N PHE A 19 -1.99 9.31 0.43
CA PHE A 19 -3.12 9.70 1.25
C PHE A 19 -3.53 8.52 2.12
N THR A 20 -3.60 8.71 3.43
CA THR A 20 -3.73 7.62 4.40
C THR A 20 -4.88 7.84 5.37
N PHE A 21 -5.26 6.79 6.10
CA PHE A 21 -6.20 6.90 7.23
C PHE A 21 -5.72 7.89 8.28
N ARG A 22 -4.41 8.01 8.50
CA ARG A 22 -3.86 8.97 9.46
C ARG A 22 -4.20 10.41 9.05
N GLN A 23 -4.07 10.73 7.78
CA GLN A 23 -4.44 12.05 7.26
C GLN A 23 -5.95 12.30 7.35
N MET A 24 -6.76 11.30 7.06
CA MET A 24 -8.22 11.40 7.21
C MET A 24 -8.61 11.63 8.67
N ALA A 25 -7.98 10.94 9.60
CA ALA A 25 -8.22 11.13 11.03
C ALA A 25 -7.92 12.57 11.46
N VAL A 26 -6.80 13.13 10.99
CA VAL A 26 -6.45 14.54 11.26
C VAL A 26 -7.51 15.49 10.71
N GLU A 27 -7.97 15.28 9.48
CA GLU A 27 -9.03 16.11 8.86
C GLU A 27 -10.33 16.11 9.68
N ARG A 28 -10.61 14.98 10.35
CA ARG A 28 -11.83 14.81 11.16
C ARG A 28 -11.63 15.13 12.64
N ASN A 29 -10.44 15.60 13.02
CA ASN A 29 -10.07 15.86 14.42
C ASN A 29 -10.29 14.63 15.31
N MET A 30 -9.95 13.45 14.80
CA MET A 30 -10.07 12.18 15.51
C MET A 30 -8.72 11.58 15.83
N ASP A 31 -8.62 10.90 16.98
CA ASP A 31 -7.50 10.03 17.28
C ASP A 31 -7.41 8.92 16.23
N PHE A 32 -6.18 8.58 15.81
CA PHE A 32 -5.96 7.58 14.75
C PHE A 32 -6.60 6.23 15.08
N TRP A 33 -6.45 5.76 16.31
CA TRP A 33 -6.99 4.45 16.70
C TRP A 33 -8.51 4.46 16.75
N ASP A 34 -9.10 5.56 17.22
CA ASP A 34 -10.56 5.74 17.22
C ASP A 34 -11.09 5.75 15.77
N PHE A 35 -10.37 6.39 14.87
CA PHE A 35 -10.73 6.44 13.47
C PHE A 35 -10.63 5.05 12.81
N CYS A 36 -9.58 4.27 13.11
CA CYS A 36 -9.47 2.89 12.63
C CYS A 36 -10.62 2.02 13.14
N ALA A 37 -11.02 2.17 14.39
CA ALA A 37 -12.16 1.45 14.95
C ALA A 37 -13.47 1.84 14.24
N LEU A 38 -13.63 3.11 13.89
CA LEU A 38 -14.78 3.58 13.11
C LEU A 38 -14.76 2.98 11.70
N ALA A 39 -13.61 2.94 11.05
CA ALA A 39 -13.46 2.36 9.72
C ALA A 39 -13.84 0.87 9.68
N ASN A 40 -13.58 0.13 10.75
CA ASN A 40 -13.99 -1.27 10.87
C ASN A 40 -15.51 -1.45 10.89
N ARG A 41 -16.26 -0.40 11.22
CA ARG A 41 -17.73 -0.42 11.31
C ARG A 41 -18.42 0.35 10.18
N ASP A 42 -17.67 1.10 9.38
CA ASP A 42 -18.21 1.93 8.31
C ASP A 42 -17.37 1.77 7.04
N ASP A 43 -17.87 0.96 6.11
CA ASP A 43 -17.19 0.66 4.84
C ASP A 43 -17.02 1.89 3.96
N ASN A 44 -17.81 2.93 4.16
CA ASN A 44 -17.69 4.16 3.38
C ASN A 44 -16.38 4.89 3.62
N ILE A 45 -15.76 4.67 4.76
CA ILE A 45 -14.44 5.25 5.08
C ILE A 45 -13.36 4.67 4.16
N ASP A 46 -13.34 3.34 3.99
CA ASP A 46 -12.43 2.68 3.04
C ASP A 46 -12.68 3.15 1.61
N ARG A 47 -13.94 3.22 1.21
CA ARG A 47 -14.33 3.71 -0.12
C ARG A 47 -13.89 5.15 -0.36
N GLU A 48 -14.05 6.01 0.64
CA GLU A 48 -13.59 7.40 0.55
C GLU A 48 -12.07 7.49 0.39
N LEU A 49 -11.31 6.74 1.19
CA LEU A 49 -9.86 6.71 1.10
C LEU A 49 -9.41 6.30 -0.31
N ASP A 50 -9.92 5.18 -0.80
CA ASP A 50 -9.52 4.63 -2.09
C ASP A 50 -9.95 5.54 -3.24
N ARG A 51 -11.14 6.11 -3.18
CA ARG A 51 -11.64 7.07 -4.18
C ARG A 51 -10.75 8.31 -4.21
N ARG A 52 -10.41 8.87 -3.06
CA ARG A 52 -9.57 10.07 -2.98
C ARG A 52 -8.16 9.81 -3.52
N GLN A 53 -7.58 8.64 -3.23
CA GLN A 53 -6.29 8.25 -3.78
C GLN A 53 -6.31 8.21 -5.32
N VAL A 54 -7.33 7.60 -5.89
CA VAL A 54 -7.48 7.52 -7.35
C VAL A 54 -7.69 8.92 -7.95
N GLU A 55 -8.54 9.75 -7.37
CA GLU A 55 -8.78 11.12 -7.82
C GLU A 55 -7.50 11.96 -7.81
N MET A 56 -6.71 11.84 -6.75
CA MET A 56 -5.43 12.55 -6.63
C MET A 56 -4.44 12.09 -7.69
N ALA A 57 -4.38 10.77 -7.97
CA ALA A 57 -3.51 10.23 -9.00
C ALA A 57 -3.94 10.67 -10.40
N MET A 58 -5.23 10.63 -10.68
CA MET A 58 -5.78 11.03 -11.99
C MET A 58 -5.65 12.51 -12.26
N ALA A 59 -5.51 13.34 -11.24
CA ALA A 59 -5.27 14.79 -11.38
C ALA A 59 -3.83 15.10 -11.79
N GLN A 60 -2.91 14.15 -11.74
CA GLN A 60 -1.51 14.32 -12.15
C GLN A 60 -1.28 13.73 -13.52
N GLU A 61 -0.44 14.40 -14.33
CA GLU A 61 -0.02 13.85 -15.63
C GLU A 61 0.80 12.58 -15.45
N ASN A 62 1.74 12.59 -14.50
CA ASN A 62 2.56 11.43 -14.13
C ASN A 62 2.67 11.41 -12.61
N CYS A 63 2.56 10.24 -12.01
CA CYS A 63 2.72 10.08 -10.57
C CYS A 63 3.03 8.64 -10.19
N VAL A 64 3.43 8.46 -8.93
CA VAL A 64 3.51 7.15 -8.27
C VAL A 64 2.42 7.09 -7.22
N LEU A 65 1.54 6.11 -7.32
CA LEU A 65 0.53 5.84 -6.30
C LEU A 65 0.97 4.63 -5.46
N GLY A 66 1.28 4.88 -4.20
CA GLY A 66 1.65 3.84 -3.25
C GLY A 66 0.51 3.54 -2.29
N SER A 67 -0.25 2.49 -2.57
CA SER A 67 -1.28 2.01 -1.65
C SER A 67 -1.47 0.50 -1.80
N ARG A 68 -2.15 -0.11 -0.82
CA ARG A 68 -2.39 -1.56 -0.81
C ARG A 68 -3.25 -2.03 -1.97
N LEU A 69 -4.22 -1.23 -2.39
CA LEU A 69 -5.17 -1.60 -3.43
C LEU A 69 -4.91 -0.88 -4.76
N ALA A 70 -3.78 -0.20 -4.89
CA ALA A 70 -3.50 0.63 -6.06
C ALA A 70 -3.65 -0.13 -7.38
N ILE A 71 -3.15 -1.35 -7.49
CA ILE A 71 -3.19 -2.12 -8.74
C ILE A 71 -4.61 -2.47 -9.18
N TRP A 72 -5.57 -2.56 -8.23
CA TRP A 72 -6.97 -2.81 -8.55
C TRP A 72 -7.77 -1.53 -8.73
N MET A 73 -7.47 -0.49 -7.94
CA MET A 73 -8.23 0.76 -7.92
C MET A 73 -7.87 1.69 -9.07
N LEU A 74 -6.59 1.85 -9.37
CA LEU A 74 -6.13 2.70 -10.46
C LEU A 74 -6.00 1.86 -11.73
N LYS A 75 -7.14 1.58 -12.36
CA LYS A 75 -7.25 0.67 -13.52
C LYS A 75 -6.45 1.15 -14.72
N ASP A 76 -6.34 2.47 -14.90
CA ASP A 76 -5.67 3.09 -16.04
C ASP A 76 -4.19 3.37 -15.81
N ALA A 77 -3.59 2.82 -14.76
CA ALA A 77 -2.16 2.95 -14.51
C ALA A 77 -1.35 2.34 -15.66
N ASP A 78 -0.30 3.06 -16.08
CA ASP A 78 0.58 2.58 -17.16
C ASP A 78 1.39 1.36 -16.75
N PHE A 79 1.72 1.24 -15.46
CA PHE A 79 2.51 0.13 -14.94
C PHE A 79 2.11 -0.17 -13.50
N LYS A 80 1.76 -1.43 -13.24
CA LYS A 80 1.28 -1.90 -11.94
C LYS A 80 2.28 -2.85 -11.31
N VAL A 81 2.76 -2.49 -10.12
CA VAL A 81 3.75 -3.26 -9.37
C VAL A 81 3.16 -3.76 -8.06
N TYR A 82 3.33 -5.03 -7.79
CA TYR A 82 2.95 -5.65 -6.52
C TYR A 82 4.21 -6.07 -5.75
N LEU A 83 4.36 -5.54 -4.55
CA LEU A 83 5.47 -5.88 -3.66
C LEU A 83 5.01 -6.92 -2.65
N MET A 84 5.69 -8.07 -2.62
CA MET A 84 5.41 -9.16 -1.70
C MET A 84 6.42 -9.17 -0.55
N ALA A 85 5.94 -9.46 0.65
CA ALA A 85 6.78 -9.80 1.79
C ALA A 85 6.02 -10.81 2.63
N SER A 86 6.72 -11.84 3.14
CA SER A 86 6.11 -12.80 4.03
C SER A 86 5.63 -12.12 5.31
N ASP A 87 4.67 -12.72 6.00
CA ASP A 87 4.18 -12.22 7.28
C ASP A 87 5.31 -12.15 8.32
N MET A 88 6.21 -13.14 8.31
CA MET A 88 7.38 -13.16 9.19
C MET A 88 8.33 -12.00 8.90
N GLU A 89 8.63 -11.71 7.63
CA GLU A 89 9.50 -10.59 7.24
C GLU A 89 8.89 -9.25 7.66
N ARG A 90 7.59 -9.07 7.46
CA ARG A 90 6.89 -7.86 7.88
C ARG A 90 6.86 -7.72 9.40
N ALA A 91 6.67 -8.83 10.12
CA ALA A 91 6.74 -8.85 11.58
C ALA A 91 8.14 -8.48 12.09
N ARG A 92 9.19 -8.98 11.44
CA ARG A 92 10.57 -8.61 11.78
C ARG A 92 10.84 -7.12 11.60
N ARG A 93 10.32 -6.51 10.54
CA ARG A 93 10.45 -5.07 10.28
C ARG A 93 9.77 -4.25 11.38
N ILE A 94 8.57 -4.67 11.80
CA ILE A 94 7.85 -4.02 12.89
C ILE A 94 8.58 -4.19 14.21
N PHE A 95 9.04 -5.41 14.50
CA PHE A 95 9.82 -5.70 15.71
C PHE A 95 11.08 -4.85 15.79
N LYS A 96 11.82 -4.72 14.69
CA LYS A 96 13.04 -3.91 14.64
C LYS A 96 12.77 -2.41 14.88
N ARG A 97 11.63 -1.91 14.40
CA ARG A 97 11.24 -0.50 14.51
C ARG A 97 10.61 -0.16 15.86
N GLU A 98 9.74 -1.03 16.36
CA GLU A 98 8.88 -0.74 17.50
C GLU A 98 9.18 -1.58 18.75
N GLY A 99 9.98 -2.64 18.63
CA GLY A 99 10.28 -3.54 19.73
C GLY A 99 9.15 -4.52 20.05
N GLY A 100 9.06 -4.94 21.31
CA GLY A 100 8.14 -5.98 21.76
C GLY A 100 8.73 -7.37 21.56
N SER A 101 7.91 -8.39 21.27
CA SER A 101 8.36 -9.72 20.90
C SER A 101 8.06 -10.01 19.43
N LEU A 102 8.92 -10.80 18.78
CA LEU A 102 8.69 -11.19 17.38
C LEU A 102 7.39 -12.00 17.22
N GLU A 103 7.12 -12.90 18.15
CA GLU A 103 5.89 -13.71 18.15
C GLU A 103 4.64 -12.83 18.20
N GLU A 104 4.65 -11.84 19.11
CA GLU A 104 3.56 -10.88 19.25
C GLU A 104 3.34 -10.08 17.96
N ARG A 105 4.43 -9.60 17.35
CA ARG A 105 4.37 -8.86 16.09
C ARG A 105 3.86 -9.74 14.94
N LEU A 106 4.26 -10.99 14.90
CA LEU A 106 3.77 -11.95 13.90
C LEU A 106 2.27 -12.18 14.04
N ASN A 107 1.78 -12.39 15.26
CA ASN A 107 0.36 -12.58 15.52
C ASN A 107 -0.46 -11.35 15.14
N GLN A 108 0.01 -10.15 15.48
CA GLN A 108 -0.62 -8.89 15.10
C GLN A 108 -0.66 -8.71 13.58
N THR A 109 0.41 -9.06 12.89
CA THR A 109 0.50 -8.97 11.43
C THR A 109 -0.52 -9.90 10.77
N ARG A 110 -0.61 -11.15 11.22
CA ARG A 110 -1.56 -12.12 10.69
C ARG A 110 -3.01 -11.71 10.94
N GLU A 111 -3.30 -11.22 12.12
CA GLU A 111 -4.63 -10.73 12.47
C GLU A 111 -5.04 -9.56 11.59
N ARG A 112 -4.15 -8.58 11.42
CA ARG A 112 -4.40 -7.42 10.56
C ARG A 112 -4.61 -7.83 9.10
N ASP A 113 -3.81 -8.76 8.59
CA ASP A 113 -3.96 -9.27 7.23
C ASP A 113 -5.31 -9.95 7.03
N GLY A 114 -5.75 -10.74 8.01
CA GLY A 114 -7.06 -11.39 7.96
C GLY A 114 -8.21 -10.39 7.92
N HIS A 115 -8.14 -9.34 8.73
CA HIS A 115 -9.15 -8.26 8.73
C HIS A 115 -9.14 -7.49 7.41
N ASP A 116 -7.97 -7.17 6.88
CA ASP A 116 -7.84 -6.45 5.61
C ASP A 116 -8.39 -7.30 4.46
N THR A 117 -8.03 -8.57 4.40
CA THR A 117 -8.50 -9.50 3.35
C THR A 117 -10.02 -9.66 3.38
N GLU A 118 -10.60 -9.83 4.56
CA GLU A 118 -12.06 -9.91 4.72
C GLU A 118 -12.73 -8.63 4.25
N ARG A 119 -12.22 -7.48 4.67
CA ARG A 119 -12.80 -6.19 4.35
C ARG A 119 -12.76 -5.90 2.84
N TYR A 120 -11.63 -6.16 2.18
CA TYR A 120 -11.50 -5.94 0.74
C TYR A 120 -12.38 -6.89 -0.07
N GLY A 121 -12.51 -8.14 0.37
CA GLY A 121 -13.43 -9.09 -0.25
C GLY A 121 -14.88 -8.65 -0.11
N ARG A 122 -15.28 -8.19 1.07
CA ARG A 122 -16.65 -7.76 1.36
C ARG A 122 -17.01 -6.46 0.64
N ILE A 123 -16.12 -5.46 0.66
CA ILE A 123 -16.40 -4.13 0.08
C ILE A 123 -16.32 -4.14 -1.44
N TYR A 124 -15.31 -4.80 -2.01
CA TYR A 124 -14.97 -4.67 -3.44
C TYR A 124 -15.00 -5.99 -4.20
N GLY A 125 -15.11 -7.12 -3.52
CA GLY A 125 -14.93 -8.42 -4.16
C GLY A 125 -13.49 -8.67 -4.62
N ILE A 126 -12.50 -7.99 -4.00
CA ILE A 126 -11.09 -8.11 -4.34
C ILE A 126 -10.42 -9.14 -3.43
N ASP A 127 -9.70 -10.09 -4.03
CA ASP A 127 -8.73 -10.92 -3.33
C ASP A 127 -7.35 -10.23 -3.41
N ASN A 128 -6.92 -9.62 -2.32
CA ASN A 128 -5.67 -8.86 -2.29
C ASN A 128 -4.41 -9.74 -2.31
N ASN A 129 -4.57 -11.05 -2.33
CA ASN A 129 -3.46 -11.99 -2.54
C ASN A 129 -3.34 -12.44 -4.02
N ASP A 130 -4.30 -12.08 -4.85
CA ASP A 130 -4.27 -12.36 -6.28
C ASP A 130 -3.48 -11.27 -7.01
N THR A 131 -2.31 -11.64 -7.54
CA THR A 131 -1.38 -10.71 -8.21
C THR A 131 -1.56 -10.65 -9.73
N SER A 132 -2.62 -11.26 -10.28
CA SER A 132 -2.84 -11.33 -11.73
C SER A 132 -2.99 -9.97 -12.42
N GLU A 133 -3.41 -8.93 -11.69
CA GLU A 133 -3.53 -7.57 -12.22
C GLU A 133 -2.20 -6.83 -12.29
N ALA A 134 -1.14 -7.33 -11.66
CA ALA A 134 0.16 -6.68 -11.62
C ALA A 134 0.97 -6.97 -12.89
N ASP A 135 1.66 -5.95 -13.40
CA ASP A 135 2.63 -6.10 -14.49
C ASP A 135 3.96 -6.66 -13.99
N LEU A 136 4.29 -6.39 -12.75
CA LEU A 136 5.52 -6.84 -12.10
C LEU A 136 5.23 -7.21 -10.65
N VAL A 137 5.68 -8.39 -10.24
CA VAL A 137 5.60 -8.85 -8.85
C VAL A 137 7.02 -9.02 -8.33
N ILE A 138 7.34 -8.37 -7.21
CA ILE A 138 8.66 -8.43 -6.57
C ILE A 138 8.53 -8.98 -5.17
N ASP A 139 9.27 -10.05 -4.88
CA ASP A 139 9.48 -10.51 -3.51
C ASP A 139 10.56 -9.61 -2.88
N THR A 140 10.19 -8.87 -1.85
CA THR A 140 11.07 -7.89 -1.23
C THR A 140 12.04 -8.49 -0.21
N GLU A 141 11.95 -9.78 0.07
CA GLU A 141 12.82 -10.43 1.04
C GLU A 141 14.29 -10.34 0.58
N GLY A 142 15.16 -9.91 1.50
CA GLY A 142 16.58 -9.77 1.23
C GLY A 142 16.96 -8.60 0.32
N LYS A 143 16.02 -7.71 -0.01
CA LYS A 143 16.24 -6.58 -0.90
C LYS A 143 16.13 -5.26 -0.16
N THR A 144 17.02 -4.31 -0.49
CA THR A 144 16.90 -2.94 -0.01
C THR A 144 15.86 -2.17 -0.83
N PRO A 145 15.29 -1.06 -0.31
CA PRO A 145 14.40 -0.21 -1.10
C PRO A 145 15.02 0.25 -2.42
N GLN A 146 16.31 0.58 -2.42
CA GLN A 146 17.03 0.99 -3.63
C GLN A 146 17.07 -0.13 -4.67
N MET A 147 17.33 -1.36 -4.27
CA MET A 147 17.33 -2.52 -5.17
C MET A 147 15.96 -2.71 -5.80
N ILE A 148 14.90 -2.56 -5.01
CA ILE A 148 13.52 -2.70 -5.49
C ILE A 148 13.20 -1.60 -6.52
N VAL A 149 13.57 -0.36 -6.24
CA VAL A 149 13.37 0.77 -7.16
C VAL A 149 14.10 0.53 -8.47
N ASP A 150 15.34 0.07 -8.42
CA ASP A 150 16.13 -0.23 -9.63
C ASP A 150 15.48 -1.34 -10.47
N MET A 151 14.92 -2.36 -9.83
CA MET A 151 14.19 -3.43 -10.51
C MET A 151 12.93 -2.89 -11.21
N ILE A 152 12.19 -2.01 -10.55
CA ILE A 152 10.99 -1.39 -11.12
C ILE A 152 11.36 -0.55 -12.34
N ILE A 153 12.36 0.31 -12.22
CA ILE A 153 12.78 1.19 -13.33
C ILE A 153 13.26 0.37 -14.52
N ALA A 154 14.00 -0.71 -14.29
CA ALA A 154 14.47 -1.60 -15.36
C ALA A 154 13.31 -2.27 -16.10
N ALA A 155 12.18 -2.49 -15.43
CA ALA A 155 11.00 -3.14 -16.01
C ALA A 155 9.99 -2.16 -16.64
N LEU A 156 10.12 -0.85 -16.40
CA LEU A 156 9.20 0.14 -16.96
C LEU A 156 9.22 0.13 -18.49
N PRO A 157 8.05 0.35 -19.13
CA PRO A 157 8.00 0.55 -20.57
C PRO A 157 8.86 1.74 -21.01
N LYS A 158 9.53 1.63 -22.15
CA LYS A 158 10.49 2.65 -22.63
C LYS A 158 9.87 4.03 -22.89
N ASN A 159 8.55 4.09 -23.03
CA ASN A 159 7.81 5.32 -23.33
C ASN A 159 7.13 5.95 -22.11
N CYS A 160 7.50 5.51 -20.92
CA CYS A 160 6.99 6.10 -19.67
C CYS A 160 7.88 7.23 -19.19
#